data_b03a5a24977dfc2396a48fa04d71cdbb
#
_entry.id   b03a5a24977dfc2396a48fa04d71cdbb
#
_cell.length_a   1.000
_cell.length_b   1.000
_cell.length_c   1.000
_cell.angle_alpha   90.00
_cell.angle_beta   90.00
_cell.angle_gamma   90.00
#
_symmetry.space_group_name_H-M   'P 1'
#
loop_
_entity.id
_entity.type
_entity.pdbx_description
1 polymer ?
#
loop_
_entity_poly.entity_id
_entity_poly.type
_entity_poly.pdbx_seq_one_letter_code
_entity_poly.pdbx_strand_id
1 'polypeptide(L)'
;MELGCTGTREKVERNHEAYMNLAFIDMRTSCPQRFGWILLVLAVASASAQPTITTSSADPQIAAALKQISAEKIRANIEKLESFQTRSTLSAQDQASIAAGHGIGAARKWIKSEFERYSRDCGGRLEVKTDSFTEQPADRIPKPTEITNVYAVLKGTDPENAKRVVLVTGHYDSRNSDTLDTTGVAPGANDDASGTAVSLECARVLSRLKFPATIIFLTVAGEEQGLNGSHHFAQMAKSEGWNIEAVLNNDIVGGDRNSQQDPSVVRVFSEGVPSAATDTELKLIRNLGGESDSPSRQIARYVGEVGRTYVVGLKPTLVFRLDRYLRGGDHISFNQQGFAAVRFTEYREDYHHQHQNVRTENGIEYGDVPKFVNFDYVANVSRLNAATLASLASAPAPPDKVRLVTKELENDSTLTWEPSPGSRTDAYEVLWRATTSAEWEHTQPVGNVTKTTLPISKDNVIFAVRAVDKEGHRSLPVVPLPER
;
A
#
# COMPACT_ATOMS: atom_id res chain seq x y z
N MET A 1 21.99 28.41 -48.01
CA MET A 1 23.41 28.33 -47.67
C MET A 1 23.68 26.97 -47.09
N GLU A 2 24.08 26.06 -47.98
CA GLU A 2 24.60 24.74 -47.63
C GLU A 2 25.98 24.90 -46.99
N LEU A 3 26.27 24.07 -46.02
CA LEU A 3 27.61 23.52 -45.83
C LEU A 3 27.45 22.23 -45.00
N GLY A 4 27.66 21.14 -45.70
CA GLY A 4 27.87 19.82 -45.19
C GLY A 4 29.26 19.64 -44.62
N CYS A 5 29.38 18.66 -43.73
CA CYS A 5 30.66 17.96 -43.50
C CYS A 5 30.36 16.52 -43.12
N THR A 6 30.94 15.69 -43.94
CA THR A 6 31.01 14.23 -43.96
C THR A 6 32.08 13.69 -43.02
N GLY A 7 31.93 12.46 -42.59
CA GLY A 7 32.99 11.52 -42.22
C GLY A 7 33.16 11.37 -40.72
N THR A 8 33.39 10.23 -40.13
CA THR A 8 33.80 8.91 -40.58
C THR A 8 33.44 7.89 -39.52
N ARG A 9 32.95 6.72 -39.94
CA ARG A 9 32.86 5.50 -39.12
C ARG A 9 34.26 4.98 -38.86
N GLU A 10 34.59 4.72 -37.62
CA GLU A 10 35.63 3.75 -37.29
C GLU A 10 35.04 2.59 -36.47
N LYS A 11 35.14 1.42 -37.10
CA LYS A 11 34.99 0.10 -36.50
C LYS A 11 36.24 -0.16 -35.64
N VAL A 12 36.03 -0.67 -34.43
CA VAL A 12 37.03 -1.48 -33.76
C VAL A 12 36.38 -2.82 -33.40
N GLU A 13 36.82 -3.82 -34.16
CA GLU A 13 36.55 -5.23 -33.90
C GLU A 13 37.49 -5.77 -32.82
N ARG A 14 36.90 -6.61 -31.99
CA ARG A 14 37.43 -7.83 -31.33
C ARG A 14 38.93 -7.96 -31.08
N ASN A 15 39.26 -8.35 -29.86
CA ASN A 15 40.09 -9.55 -29.69
C ASN A 15 39.74 -10.32 -28.38
N HIS A 16 39.53 -11.60 -28.61
CA HIS A 16 39.33 -12.71 -27.70
C HIS A 16 40.69 -13.27 -27.21
N GLU A 17 40.60 -13.95 -26.10
CA GLU A 17 41.31 -15.17 -25.70
C GLU A 17 42.67 -15.13 -25.00
N ALA A 18 42.64 -15.90 -23.96
CA ALA A 18 43.60 -16.88 -23.45
C ALA A 18 44.70 -16.37 -22.50
N TYR A 19 44.87 -16.93 -21.32
CA TYR A 19 45.49 -18.25 -21.08
C TYR A 19 45.28 -18.73 -19.66
N MET A 20 44.74 -19.94 -19.56
CA MET A 20 45.00 -20.83 -18.42
C MET A 20 46.39 -21.42 -18.57
N ASN A 21 47.14 -21.45 -17.49
CA ASN A 21 48.21 -22.43 -17.35
C ASN A 21 48.33 -22.92 -15.91
N LEU A 22 47.92 -24.18 -15.75
CA LEU A 22 48.31 -25.03 -14.62
C LEU A 22 49.79 -25.38 -14.75
N ALA A 23 50.54 -25.21 -13.68
CA ALA A 23 51.83 -25.88 -13.53
C ALA A 23 51.74 -26.84 -12.32
N PHE A 24 51.67 -28.13 -12.65
CA PHE A 24 52.00 -29.22 -11.72
C PHE A 24 53.50 -29.26 -11.49
N ILE A 25 53.95 -29.24 -10.24
CA ILE A 25 55.30 -29.67 -9.87
C ILE A 25 55.16 -30.82 -8.89
N ASP A 26 55.58 -31.99 -9.39
CA ASP A 26 55.81 -33.21 -8.64
C ASP A 26 57.23 -33.16 -8.09
N MET A 27 57.44 -33.34 -6.80
CA MET A 27 58.72 -33.70 -6.22
C MET A 27 58.53 -34.63 -5.03
N ARG A 28 58.82 -35.90 -5.28
CA ARG A 28 59.17 -36.89 -4.27
C ARG A 28 60.57 -36.56 -3.74
N THR A 29 60.78 -36.67 -2.43
CA THR A 29 61.70 -37.60 -1.72
C THR A 29 62.11 -37.10 -0.34
N SER A 30 62.14 -38.07 0.57
CA SER A 30 62.95 -38.23 1.77
C SER A 30 62.61 -37.49 3.08
N CYS A 31 62.12 -38.28 4.03
CA CYS A 31 62.11 -38.05 5.47
C CYS A 31 63.53 -37.94 6.06
N PRO A 32 63.80 -37.21 7.13
CA PRO A 32 63.76 -37.86 8.44
C PRO A 32 63.14 -37.03 9.58
N GLN A 33 62.65 -37.78 10.55
CA GLN A 33 62.09 -37.44 11.84
C GLN A 33 62.73 -36.24 12.55
N ARG A 34 61.88 -35.27 12.95
CA ARG A 34 62.03 -34.53 14.21
C ARG A 34 60.67 -34.23 14.82
N PHE A 35 60.48 -34.60 16.09
CA PHE A 35 59.37 -34.26 16.94
C PHE A 35 59.23 -32.76 17.02
N GLY A 36 58.09 -32.25 16.54
CA GLY A 36 57.69 -30.87 16.70
C GLY A 36 56.24 -30.84 17.21
N TRP A 37 56.02 -30.25 18.34
CA TRP A 37 54.70 -29.98 18.92
C TRP A 37 53.85 -29.16 17.99
N ILE A 38 52.79 -29.73 17.42
CA ILE A 38 51.78 -29.01 16.66
C ILE A 38 50.80 -28.43 17.69
N LEU A 39 50.93 -27.13 17.96
CA LEU A 39 49.90 -26.34 18.60
C LEU A 39 48.74 -26.21 17.58
N LEU A 40 47.70 -27.00 17.79
CA LEU A 40 46.44 -26.89 17.06
C LEU A 40 45.71 -25.62 17.57
N VAL A 41 45.90 -24.51 16.93
CA VAL A 41 45.09 -23.30 17.16
C VAL A 41 43.73 -23.56 16.50
N LEU A 42 42.76 -24.01 17.28
CA LEU A 42 41.34 -24.00 16.90
C LEU A 42 40.90 -22.53 16.79
N ALA A 43 40.94 -21.96 15.59
CA ALA A 43 40.25 -20.78 15.29
C ALA A 43 38.74 -21.09 15.29
N VAL A 44 38.08 -20.85 16.40
CA VAL A 44 36.61 -20.79 16.44
C VAL A 44 36.20 -19.58 15.67
N ALA A 45 35.93 -19.76 14.39
CA ALA A 45 35.23 -18.77 13.59
C ALA A 45 33.78 -18.68 14.14
N SER A 46 33.52 -17.74 15.03
CA SER A 46 32.18 -17.37 15.39
C SER A 46 31.54 -16.76 14.12
N ALA A 47 30.92 -17.62 13.32
CA ALA A 47 30.00 -17.16 12.29
C ALA A 47 28.81 -16.57 13.04
N SER A 48 28.83 -15.26 13.25
CA SER A 48 27.63 -14.52 13.64
C SER A 48 26.64 -14.67 12.48
N ALA A 49 25.68 -15.59 12.62
CA ALA A 49 24.57 -15.70 11.70
C ALA A 49 23.87 -14.34 11.71
N GLN A 50 23.88 -13.64 10.56
CA GLN A 50 23.13 -12.40 10.43
C GLN A 50 21.66 -12.74 10.63
N PRO A 51 20.93 -12.02 11.51
CA PRO A 51 19.52 -12.26 11.73
C PRO A 51 18.76 -11.98 10.43
N THR A 52 18.17 -13.02 9.87
CA THR A 52 17.29 -12.94 8.70
C THR A 52 15.89 -12.52 9.12
N ILE A 53 15.14 -11.88 8.21
CA ILE A 53 13.73 -11.58 8.45
C ILE A 53 13.00 -12.87 8.82
N THR A 54 12.50 -12.94 10.04
CA THR A 54 11.56 -13.97 10.44
C THR A 54 10.21 -13.63 9.82
N THR A 55 9.77 -14.41 8.83
CA THR A 55 8.38 -14.30 8.32
C THR A 55 7.43 -14.51 9.50
N SER A 56 6.51 -13.57 9.69
CA SER A 56 5.43 -13.73 10.66
C SER A 56 4.64 -15.00 10.33
N SER A 57 4.35 -15.83 11.31
CA SER A 57 3.35 -16.88 11.12
C SER A 57 1.99 -16.21 10.86
N ALA A 58 1.25 -16.72 9.89
CA ALA A 58 -0.08 -16.20 9.61
C ALA A 58 -1.01 -16.36 10.83
N ASP A 59 -1.67 -15.29 11.23
CA ASP A 59 -2.74 -15.38 12.24
C ASP A 59 -3.87 -16.27 11.71
N PRO A 60 -4.25 -17.35 12.43
CA PRO A 60 -5.28 -18.28 11.96
C PRO A 60 -6.66 -17.64 11.78
N GLN A 61 -7.03 -16.60 12.57
CA GLN A 61 -8.31 -15.91 12.45
C GLN A 61 -8.34 -15.05 11.20
N ILE A 62 -7.27 -14.31 10.94
CA ILE A 62 -7.11 -13.55 9.69
C ILE A 62 -7.14 -14.51 8.50
N ALA A 63 -6.34 -15.56 8.51
CA ALA A 63 -6.29 -16.55 7.42
C ALA A 63 -7.64 -17.22 7.16
N ALA A 64 -8.43 -17.50 8.20
CA ALA A 64 -9.77 -18.06 8.06
C ALA A 64 -10.75 -17.02 7.45
N ALA A 65 -10.64 -15.75 7.84
CA ALA A 65 -11.46 -14.67 7.29
C ALA A 65 -11.17 -14.45 5.79
N LEU A 66 -9.91 -14.46 5.37
CA LEU A 66 -9.51 -14.28 3.98
C LEU A 66 -10.09 -15.35 3.05
N LYS A 67 -10.35 -16.57 3.54
CA LYS A 67 -11.03 -17.63 2.78
C LYS A 67 -12.49 -17.29 2.44
N GLN A 68 -13.08 -16.32 3.14
CA GLN A 68 -14.46 -15.87 2.89
C GLN A 68 -14.55 -14.83 1.76
N ILE A 69 -13.42 -14.30 1.27
CA ILE A 69 -13.38 -13.38 0.13
C ILE A 69 -13.76 -14.14 -1.14
N SER A 70 -14.75 -13.62 -1.86
CA SER A 70 -15.41 -14.30 -2.97
C SER A 70 -15.35 -13.47 -4.26
N ALA A 71 -14.71 -14.03 -5.29
CA ALA A 71 -14.71 -13.47 -6.65
C ALA A 71 -16.13 -13.31 -7.22
N GLU A 72 -17.05 -14.20 -6.83
CA GLU A 72 -18.45 -14.19 -7.27
C GLU A 72 -19.23 -13.01 -6.67
N LYS A 73 -19.00 -12.70 -5.37
CA LYS A 73 -19.59 -11.51 -4.74
C LYS A 73 -19.01 -10.21 -5.28
N ILE A 74 -17.71 -10.18 -5.52
CA ILE A 74 -17.01 -9.06 -6.16
C ILE A 74 -17.59 -8.82 -7.56
N ARG A 75 -17.76 -9.88 -8.37
CA ARG A 75 -18.43 -9.80 -9.67
C ARG A 75 -19.82 -9.19 -9.55
N ALA A 76 -20.64 -9.69 -8.64
CA ALA A 76 -21.99 -9.20 -8.43
C ALA A 76 -22.03 -7.71 -8.02
N ASN A 77 -21.06 -7.26 -7.22
CA ASN A 77 -20.92 -5.85 -6.84
C ASN A 77 -20.53 -4.97 -8.03
N ILE A 78 -19.56 -5.40 -8.86
CA ILE A 78 -19.10 -4.66 -10.04
C ILE A 78 -20.21 -4.59 -11.09
N GLU A 79 -20.87 -5.72 -11.42
CA GLU A 79 -21.99 -5.78 -12.35
C GLU A 79 -23.19 -4.92 -11.85
N LYS A 80 -23.39 -4.86 -10.54
CA LYS A 80 -24.42 -3.99 -9.95
C LYS A 80 -24.08 -2.51 -10.12
N LEU A 81 -22.82 -2.12 -9.88
CA LEU A 81 -22.35 -0.73 -10.09
C LEU A 81 -22.46 -0.34 -11.56
N GLU A 82 -22.08 -1.21 -12.47
CA GLU A 82 -22.24 -1.00 -13.91
C GLU A 82 -23.72 -0.82 -14.31
N SER A 83 -24.64 -1.57 -13.69
CA SER A 83 -26.08 -1.52 -14.02
C SER A 83 -26.74 -0.16 -13.80
N PHE A 84 -26.10 0.78 -13.09
CA PHE A 84 -26.55 2.16 -12.94
C PHE A 84 -26.29 3.02 -14.19
N GLN A 85 -25.71 2.44 -15.26
CA GLN A 85 -25.40 3.00 -16.58
C GLN A 85 -24.33 4.09 -16.56
N THR A 86 -24.45 5.05 -15.69
CA THR A 86 -23.44 6.08 -15.38
C THR A 86 -23.39 6.29 -13.87
N ARG A 87 -22.20 6.51 -13.37
CA ARG A 87 -21.96 6.95 -12.01
C ARG A 87 -21.17 8.28 -12.01
N SER A 88 -21.20 8.99 -13.15
CA SER A 88 -20.59 10.33 -13.19
C SER A 88 -21.06 11.14 -11.99
N THR A 89 -20.15 11.79 -11.29
CA THR A 89 -20.45 12.66 -10.15
C THR A 89 -21.49 13.74 -10.50
N LEU A 90 -21.53 14.12 -11.78
CA LEU A 90 -22.47 15.11 -12.31
C LEU A 90 -23.81 14.51 -12.75
N SER A 91 -23.98 13.18 -12.68
CA SER A 91 -25.21 12.50 -13.13
C SER A 91 -26.36 12.64 -12.14
N ALA A 92 -27.50 12.03 -12.47
CA ALA A 92 -28.75 12.19 -11.73
C ALA A 92 -28.67 11.77 -10.26
N GLN A 93 -29.28 12.57 -9.38
CA GLN A 93 -29.39 12.34 -7.95
C GLN A 93 -30.83 12.54 -7.42
N ASP A 94 -31.78 12.82 -8.32
CA ASP A 94 -33.18 13.01 -7.95
C ASP A 94 -33.89 11.68 -7.62
N GLN A 95 -35.01 11.77 -6.91
CA GLN A 95 -35.74 10.58 -6.41
C GLN A 95 -36.26 9.66 -7.52
N ALA A 96 -36.64 10.21 -8.67
CA ALA A 96 -37.16 9.42 -9.79
C ALA A 96 -36.03 8.61 -10.42
N SER A 97 -34.89 9.21 -10.66
CA SER A 97 -33.68 8.54 -11.18
C SER A 97 -33.16 7.48 -10.19
N ILE A 98 -33.13 7.79 -8.89
CA ILE A 98 -32.77 6.84 -7.84
C ILE A 98 -33.73 5.62 -7.83
N ALA A 99 -35.04 5.86 -7.95
CA ALA A 99 -36.04 4.80 -7.99
C ALA A 99 -35.93 3.95 -9.28
N ALA A 100 -35.54 4.57 -10.39
CA ALA A 100 -35.27 3.88 -11.64
C ALA A 100 -33.94 3.11 -11.67
N GLY A 101 -33.09 3.25 -10.64
CA GLY A 101 -31.77 2.62 -10.58
C GLY A 101 -30.77 3.24 -11.55
N HIS A 102 -30.76 4.56 -11.70
CA HIS A 102 -29.92 5.28 -12.63
C HIS A 102 -29.12 6.41 -11.95
N GLY A 103 -27.87 6.59 -12.36
CA GLY A 103 -27.01 7.68 -11.94
C GLY A 103 -26.31 7.47 -10.59
N ILE A 104 -25.48 8.45 -10.22
CA ILE A 104 -24.63 8.41 -9.01
C ILE A 104 -25.47 8.32 -7.73
N GLY A 105 -26.66 8.95 -7.70
CA GLY A 105 -27.56 8.89 -6.53
C GLY A 105 -28.06 7.48 -6.25
N ALA A 106 -28.36 6.69 -7.30
CA ALA A 106 -28.77 5.27 -7.16
C ALA A 106 -27.61 4.40 -6.69
N ALA A 107 -26.40 4.60 -7.24
CA ALA A 107 -25.20 3.91 -6.81
C ALA A 107 -24.88 4.18 -5.33
N ARG A 108 -24.89 5.44 -4.91
CA ARG A 108 -24.71 5.86 -3.51
C ARG A 108 -25.70 5.17 -2.57
N LYS A 109 -26.99 5.18 -2.92
CA LYS A 109 -28.04 4.54 -2.12
C LYS A 109 -27.81 3.03 -2.00
N TRP A 110 -27.42 2.38 -3.09
CA TRP A 110 -27.14 0.95 -3.08
C TRP A 110 -25.92 0.62 -2.21
N ILE A 111 -24.78 1.33 -2.37
CA ILE A 111 -23.58 1.12 -1.55
C ILE A 111 -23.93 1.24 -0.06
N LYS A 112 -24.67 2.30 0.32
CA LYS A 112 -25.12 2.49 1.70
C LYS A 112 -25.93 1.28 2.19
N SER A 113 -26.86 0.77 1.36
CA SER A 113 -27.68 -0.38 1.70
C SER A 113 -26.87 -1.68 1.87
N GLU A 114 -25.77 -1.85 1.12
CA GLU A 114 -24.85 -2.98 1.27
C GLU A 114 -24.10 -2.92 2.60
N PHE A 115 -23.54 -1.75 2.97
CA PHE A 115 -22.92 -1.58 4.27
C PHE A 115 -23.92 -1.81 5.43
N GLU A 116 -25.16 -1.32 5.29
CA GLU A 116 -26.23 -1.57 6.27
C GLU A 116 -26.59 -3.05 6.35
N ARG A 117 -26.59 -3.76 5.23
CA ARG A 117 -26.79 -5.22 5.20
C ARG A 117 -25.66 -5.94 5.93
N TYR A 118 -24.39 -5.59 5.64
CA TYR A 118 -23.25 -6.16 6.35
C TYR A 118 -23.28 -5.85 7.84
N SER A 119 -23.75 -4.65 8.22
CA SER A 119 -23.97 -4.29 9.62
C SER A 119 -24.97 -5.23 10.29
N ARG A 120 -26.13 -5.47 9.68
CA ARG A 120 -27.13 -6.44 10.20
C ARG A 120 -26.54 -7.85 10.32
N ASP A 121 -25.80 -8.31 9.29
CA ASP A 121 -25.19 -9.64 9.24
C ASP A 121 -24.11 -9.86 10.31
N CYS A 122 -23.52 -8.80 10.85
CA CYS A 122 -22.51 -8.85 11.92
C CYS A 122 -23.03 -8.38 13.29
N GLY A 123 -24.36 -8.27 13.46
CA GLY A 123 -24.99 -7.90 14.75
C GLY A 123 -24.89 -6.40 15.07
N GLY A 124 -24.91 -5.54 14.07
CA GLY A 124 -24.95 -4.07 14.23
C GLY A 124 -23.60 -3.42 14.55
N ARG A 125 -22.50 -4.12 14.33
CA ARG A 125 -21.15 -3.61 14.67
C ARG A 125 -20.57 -2.60 13.70
N LEU A 126 -21.09 -2.51 12.47
CA LEU A 126 -20.73 -1.47 11.52
C LEU A 126 -21.63 -0.25 11.70
N GLU A 127 -21.03 0.88 11.99
CA GLU A 127 -21.72 2.16 11.97
C GLU A 127 -21.62 2.74 10.54
N VAL A 128 -22.76 2.80 9.84
CA VAL A 128 -22.81 3.27 8.46
C VAL A 128 -23.10 4.76 8.42
N LYS A 129 -22.27 5.52 7.74
CA LYS A 129 -22.31 6.99 7.66
C LYS A 129 -22.23 7.49 6.23
N THR A 130 -22.65 8.72 6.05
CA THR A 130 -22.42 9.51 4.83
C THR A 130 -21.78 10.84 5.20
N ASP A 131 -20.89 11.31 4.34
CA ASP A 131 -20.28 12.62 4.40
C ASP A 131 -20.66 13.37 3.11
N SER A 132 -21.50 14.40 3.25
CA SER A 132 -22.08 15.14 2.12
C SER A 132 -21.69 16.61 2.18
N PHE A 133 -21.31 17.15 1.05
CA PHE A 133 -20.96 18.58 0.88
C PHE A 133 -21.35 19.06 -0.52
N THR A 134 -21.36 20.38 -0.71
CA THR A 134 -21.60 20.98 -2.03
C THR A 134 -20.30 21.53 -2.58
N GLU A 135 -19.82 20.92 -3.67
CA GLU A 135 -18.67 21.42 -4.42
C GLU A 135 -19.10 22.62 -5.27
N GLN A 136 -18.28 23.68 -5.24
CA GLN A 136 -18.53 24.88 -6.01
C GLN A 136 -18.03 24.75 -7.46
N PRO A 137 -18.53 25.57 -8.39
CA PRO A 137 -18.11 25.50 -9.78
C PRO A 137 -16.59 25.60 -9.96
N ALA A 138 -16.04 24.66 -10.74
CA ALA A 138 -14.63 24.53 -11.10
C ALA A 138 -14.53 23.92 -12.51
N ASP A 139 -13.33 23.68 -13.01
CA ASP A 139 -13.12 23.20 -14.39
C ASP A 139 -13.96 21.97 -14.76
N ARG A 140 -14.11 21.01 -13.82
CA ARG A 140 -14.88 19.77 -14.03
C ARG A 140 -16.18 19.72 -13.23
N ILE A 141 -16.55 20.83 -12.59
CA ILE A 141 -17.80 21.01 -11.83
C ILE A 141 -18.50 22.25 -12.37
N PRO A 142 -19.36 22.15 -13.40
CA PRO A 142 -19.91 23.32 -14.10
C PRO A 142 -20.96 24.09 -13.30
N LYS A 143 -21.52 23.49 -12.24
CA LYS A 143 -22.52 24.11 -11.34
C LYS A 143 -22.34 23.56 -9.93
N PRO A 144 -22.88 24.21 -8.87
CA PRO A 144 -22.86 23.65 -7.53
C PRO A 144 -23.40 22.23 -7.54
N THR A 145 -22.58 21.27 -7.07
CA THR A 145 -22.87 19.82 -7.14
C THR A 145 -22.74 19.21 -5.76
N GLU A 146 -23.77 18.51 -5.31
CA GLU A 146 -23.70 17.71 -4.09
C GLU A 146 -22.85 16.46 -4.34
N ILE A 147 -21.83 16.27 -3.51
CA ILE A 147 -20.98 15.10 -3.50
C ILE A 147 -21.14 14.41 -2.15
N THR A 148 -21.25 13.08 -2.15
CA THR A 148 -21.46 12.31 -0.92
C THR A 148 -20.55 11.10 -0.89
N ASN A 149 -19.68 11.03 0.10
CA ASN A 149 -18.94 9.83 0.46
C ASN A 149 -19.81 8.88 1.29
N VAL A 150 -19.63 7.58 1.12
CA VAL A 150 -20.32 6.56 1.93
C VAL A 150 -19.28 5.71 2.64
N TYR A 151 -19.39 5.54 3.95
CA TYR A 151 -18.43 4.77 4.70
C TYR A 151 -19.04 4.00 5.85
N ALA A 152 -18.34 2.94 6.27
CA ALA A 152 -18.73 2.13 7.43
C ALA A 152 -17.54 2.06 8.40
N VAL A 153 -17.83 2.22 9.69
CA VAL A 153 -16.85 2.20 10.77
C VAL A 153 -17.00 0.93 11.59
N LEU A 154 -15.97 0.11 11.61
CA LEU A 154 -15.83 -1.00 12.56
C LEU A 154 -14.98 -0.51 13.72
N LYS A 155 -15.65 -0.07 14.80
CA LYS A 155 -14.97 0.52 15.96
C LYS A 155 -14.08 -0.49 16.66
N GLY A 156 -12.85 -0.05 17.00
CA GLY A 156 -11.91 -0.83 17.79
C GLY A 156 -12.44 -1.16 19.21
N THR A 157 -11.99 -2.27 19.75
CA THR A 157 -12.46 -2.80 21.04
C THR A 157 -11.54 -2.45 22.22
N ASP A 158 -10.31 -2.02 21.93
CA ASP A 158 -9.35 -1.60 22.96
C ASP A 158 -9.46 -0.09 23.20
N PRO A 159 -9.64 0.40 24.44
CA PRO A 159 -9.90 1.83 24.69
C PRO A 159 -8.82 2.78 24.16
N GLU A 160 -7.55 2.39 24.18
CA GLU A 160 -6.45 3.22 23.68
C GLU A 160 -6.22 3.02 22.18
N ASN A 161 -6.22 1.77 21.71
CA ASN A 161 -5.98 1.46 20.31
C ASN A 161 -7.17 1.79 19.40
N ALA A 162 -8.40 1.86 19.91
CA ALA A 162 -9.58 2.26 19.14
C ALA A 162 -9.49 3.68 18.55
N LYS A 163 -8.57 4.51 19.04
CA LYS A 163 -8.28 5.84 18.49
C LYS A 163 -7.45 5.75 17.20
N ARG A 164 -6.73 4.65 17.00
CA ARG A 164 -5.98 4.37 15.77
C ARG A 164 -6.94 3.89 14.69
N VAL A 165 -6.80 4.43 13.49
CA VAL A 165 -7.66 4.15 12.35
C VAL A 165 -6.84 3.60 11.20
N VAL A 166 -7.24 2.48 10.66
CA VAL A 166 -6.76 1.98 9.36
C VAL A 166 -7.93 2.03 8.36
N LEU A 167 -7.67 2.48 7.14
CA LEU A 167 -8.71 2.81 6.18
C LEU A 167 -8.44 2.16 4.82
N VAL A 168 -9.49 1.62 4.19
CA VAL A 168 -9.49 1.19 2.79
C VAL A 168 -10.47 2.04 2.00
N THR A 169 -10.12 2.43 0.78
CA THR A 169 -10.99 3.22 -0.10
C THR A 169 -10.87 2.82 -1.56
N GLY A 170 -11.89 3.15 -2.33
CA GLY A 170 -11.98 3.22 -3.77
C GLY A 170 -13.07 4.23 -4.13
N HIS A 171 -13.07 4.76 -5.36
CA HIS A 171 -14.10 5.71 -5.76
C HIS A 171 -15.25 5.00 -6.48
N TYR A 172 -16.47 5.45 -6.21
CA TYR A 172 -17.64 4.83 -6.83
C TYR A 172 -18.22 5.62 -8.00
N ASP A 173 -17.74 6.83 -8.23
CA ASP A 173 -18.02 7.56 -9.46
C ASP A 173 -17.29 6.93 -10.65
N SER A 174 -17.73 7.27 -11.85
CA SER A 174 -17.17 6.79 -13.12
C SER A 174 -17.35 7.85 -14.20
N ARG A 175 -16.60 7.72 -15.28
CA ARG A 175 -16.76 8.59 -16.44
C ARG A 175 -16.53 7.84 -17.76
N ASN A 176 -17.01 8.44 -18.84
CA ASN A 176 -16.62 8.09 -20.21
C ASN A 176 -15.50 9.05 -20.69
N SER A 177 -15.34 9.21 -22.00
CA SER A 177 -14.31 10.10 -22.57
C SER A 177 -14.54 11.59 -22.32
N ASP A 178 -15.78 12.01 -22.01
CA ASP A 178 -16.14 13.37 -21.67
C ASP A 178 -16.37 13.49 -20.16
N THR A 179 -15.51 14.24 -19.47
CA THR A 179 -15.61 14.47 -18.02
C THR A 179 -16.86 15.25 -17.60
N LEU A 180 -17.53 15.93 -18.53
CA LEU A 180 -18.74 16.72 -18.28
C LEU A 180 -20.02 16.00 -18.71
N ASP A 181 -19.91 14.80 -19.27
CA ASP A 181 -21.10 14.02 -19.64
C ASP A 181 -21.86 13.55 -18.40
N THR A 182 -23.13 13.93 -18.33
CA THR A 182 -24.00 13.64 -17.18
C THR A 182 -24.95 12.48 -17.43
N THR A 183 -25.06 11.99 -18.66
CA THR A 183 -26.09 11.05 -19.12
C THR A 183 -25.58 9.87 -19.94
N GLY A 184 -24.43 10.02 -20.57
CA GLY A 184 -23.82 8.98 -21.39
C GLY A 184 -23.38 7.76 -20.56
N VAL A 185 -23.41 6.60 -21.19
CA VAL A 185 -23.01 5.35 -20.54
C VAL A 185 -21.54 5.42 -20.11
N ALA A 186 -21.30 5.19 -18.83
CA ALA A 186 -19.99 5.21 -18.18
C ALA A 186 -19.90 4.04 -17.18
N PRO A 187 -19.65 2.81 -17.65
CA PRO A 187 -19.76 1.60 -16.81
C PRO A 187 -18.75 1.58 -15.68
N GLY A 188 -17.49 2.02 -15.92
CA GLY A 188 -16.43 2.13 -14.92
C GLY A 188 -16.24 0.82 -14.14
N ALA A 189 -16.13 -0.31 -14.83
CA ALA A 189 -16.04 -1.62 -14.16
C ALA A 189 -14.69 -1.83 -13.48
N ASN A 190 -13.60 -1.39 -14.13
CA ASN A 190 -12.26 -1.38 -13.58
C ASN A 190 -11.96 -0.05 -12.88
N ASP A 191 -12.32 1.07 -13.49
CA ASP A 191 -12.14 2.43 -12.97
C ASP A 191 -13.50 3.05 -12.56
N ASP A 192 -14.01 2.97 -11.28
CA ASP A 192 -13.38 2.24 -10.21
C ASP A 192 -14.41 1.44 -9.40
N ALA A 193 -15.31 0.71 -10.12
CA ALA A 193 -16.13 -0.28 -9.42
C ALA A 193 -15.27 -1.39 -8.81
N SER A 194 -14.05 -1.63 -9.35
CA SER A 194 -13.13 -2.64 -8.83
C SER A 194 -12.63 -2.28 -7.43
N GLY A 195 -12.15 -1.06 -7.19
CA GLY A 195 -11.71 -0.60 -5.86
C GLY A 195 -12.88 -0.41 -4.89
N THR A 196 -14.02 0.10 -5.37
CA THR A 196 -15.26 0.12 -4.58
C THR A 196 -15.63 -1.28 -4.10
N ALA A 197 -15.54 -2.31 -4.96
CA ALA A 197 -15.81 -3.70 -4.59
C ALA A 197 -14.80 -4.25 -3.57
N VAL A 198 -13.51 -3.84 -3.62
CA VAL A 198 -12.51 -4.17 -2.60
C VAL A 198 -12.94 -3.63 -1.23
N SER A 199 -13.36 -2.35 -1.16
CA SER A 199 -13.82 -1.75 0.09
C SER A 199 -15.05 -2.47 0.66
N LEU A 200 -16.05 -2.76 -0.17
CA LEU A 200 -17.26 -3.52 0.21
C LEU A 200 -16.93 -4.93 0.69
N GLU A 201 -16.04 -5.64 -0.01
CA GLU A 201 -15.70 -7.02 0.32
C GLU A 201 -14.87 -7.10 1.61
N CYS A 202 -13.96 -6.16 1.84
CA CYS A 202 -13.26 -6.01 3.12
C CYS A 202 -14.24 -5.78 4.27
N ALA A 203 -15.22 -4.89 4.10
CA ALA A 203 -16.26 -4.65 5.09
C ALA A 203 -17.06 -5.91 5.40
N ARG A 204 -17.52 -6.62 4.37
CA ARG A 204 -18.30 -7.85 4.51
C ARG A 204 -17.58 -8.93 5.33
N VAL A 205 -16.28 -9.08 5.11
CA VAL A 205 -15.49 -10.14 5.73
C VAL A 205 -15.01 -9.74 7.12
N LEU A 206 -14.38 -8.55 7.24
CA LEU A 206 -13.73 -8.13 8.48
C LEU A 206 -14.71 -7.69 9.56
N SER A 207 -15.91 -7.23 9.22
CA SER A 207 -16.93 -6.86 10.21
C SER A 207 -17.35 -8.01 11.14
N ARG A 208 -17.04 -9.25 10.79
CA ARG A 208 -17.29 -10.44 11.61
C ARG A 208 -16.26 -10.66 12.70
N LEU A 209 -15.11 -10.00 12.60
CA LEU A 209 -14.01 -10.07 13.57
C LEU A 209 -14.04 -8.88 14.53
N LYS A 210 -13.23 -8.94 15.57
CA LYS A 210 -12.99 -7.83 16.51
C LYS A 210 -11.53 -7.48 16.46
N PHE A 211 -11.26 -6.17 16.40
CA PHE A 211 -9.89 -5.65 16.35
C PHE A 211 -9.68 -4.63 17.47
N PRO A 212 -8.47 -4.49 18.01
CA PRO A 212 -8.10 -3.43 18.94
C PRO A 212 -8.30 -2.04 18.34
N ALA A 213 -7.81 -1.82 17.10
CA ALA A 213 -7.93 -0.55 16.39
C ALA A 213 -9.20 -0.47 15.54
N THR A 214 -9.59 0.72 15.15
CA THR A 214 -10.74 1.00 14.28
C THR A 214 -10.40 0.78 12.81
N ILE A 215 -11.31 0.16 12.06
CA ILE A 215 -11.22 0.03 10.60
C ILE A 215 -12.33 0.85 9.96
N ILE A 216 -11.98 1.63 8.94
CA ILE A 216 -12.95 2.37 8.12
C ILE A 216 -12.92 1.80 6.69
N PHE A 217 -14.11 1.48 6.20
CA PHE A 217 -14.37 1.07 4.82
C PHE A 217 -15.05 2.24 4.12
N LEU A 218 -14.32 2.93 3.25
CA LEU A 218 -14.74 4.17 2.59
C LEU A 218 -14.97 3.93 1.11
N THR A 219 -15.99 4.60 0.57
CA THR A 219 -16.17 4.79 -0.87
C THR A 219 -16.39 6.27 -1.14
N VAL A 220 -15.58 6.87 -1.99
CA VAL A 220 -15.62 8.31 -2.29
C VAL A 220 -16.26 8.58 -3.64
N ALA A 221 -16.72 9.81 -3.86
CA ALA A 221 -17.18 10.30 -5.15
C ALA A 221 -16.43 11.57 -5.54
N GLY A 222 -16.47 11.93 -6.81
CA GLY A 222 -15.80 13.13 -7.32
C GLY A 222 -14.30 12.94 -7.52
N GLU A 223 -13.82 11.71 -7.59
CA GLU A 223 -12.44 11.43 -8.00
C GLU A 223 -12.20 11.97 -9.40
N GLU A 224 -13.06 11.60 -10.34
CA GLU A 224 -13.00 11.93 -11.76
C GLU A 224 -13.15 13.44 -12.05
N GLN A 225 -13.72 14.17 -11.12
CA GLN A 225 -13.82 15.64 -11.19
C GLN A 225 -12.68 16.37 -10.50
N GLY A 226 -11.78 15.66 -9.80
CA GLY A 226 -10.59 16.27 -9.18
C GLY A 226 -10.40 15.90 -7.71
N LEU A 227 -10.65 14.65 -7.34
CA LEU A 227 -10.44 14.10 -5.98
C LEU A 227 -11.34 14.77 -4.92
N ASN A 228 -12.49 15.32 -5.30
CA ASN A 228 -13.31 16.18 -4.42
C ASN A 228 -13.72 15.46 -3.13
N GLY A 229 -14.22 14.21 -3.23
CA GLY A 229 -14.70 13.46 -2.07
C GLY A 229 -13.58 13.07 -1.11
N SER A 230 -12.46 12.56 -1.61
CA SER A 230 -11.32 12.21 -0.78
C SER A 230 -10.67 13.44 -0.15
N HIS A 231 -10.62 14.57 -0.87
CA HIS A 231 -10.11 15.84 -0.36
C HIS A 231 -10.94 16.32 0.84
N HIS A 232 -12.27 16.38 0.66
CA HIS A 232 -13.18 16.75 1.73
C HIS A 232 -13.07 15.84 2.93
N PHE A 233 -13.06 14.51 2.71
CA PHE A 233 -12.96 13.53 3.79
C PHE A 233 -11.63 13.63 4.55
N ALA A 234 -10.50 13.77 3.86
CA ALA A 234 -9.19 13.92 4.47
C ALA A 234 -9.07 15.21 5.29
N GLN A 235 -9.63 16.33 4.79
CA GLN A 235 -9.69 17.60 5.50
C GLN A 235 -10.57 17.51 6.76
N MET A 236 -11.75 16.89 6.66
CA MET A 236 -12.63 16.64 7.79
C MET A 236 -11.90 15.80 8.85
N ALA A 237 -11.32 14.67 8.47
CA ALA A 237 -10.58 13.80 9.38
C ALA A 237 -9.43 14.54 10.09
N LYS A 238 -8.71 15.41 9.35
CA LYS A 238 -7.63 16.23 9.92
C LYS A 238 -8.18 17.26 10.92
N SER A 239 -9.26 17.94 10.58
CA SER A 239 -9.89 18.97 11.44
C SER A 239 -10.47 18.37 12.72
N GLU A 240 -10.97 17.14 12.66
CA GLU A 240 -11.51 16.40 13.81
C GLU A 240 -10.41 15.66 14.62
N GLY A 241 -9.15 15.74 14.19
CA GLY A 241 -8.01 15.15 14.89
C GLY A 241 -7.98 13.63 14.85
N TRP A 242 -8.46 13.01 13.76
CA TRP A 242 -8.41 11.57 13.60
C TRP A 242 -6.97 11.07 13.50
N ASN A 243 -6.69 9.96 14.15
CA ASN A 243 -5.39 9.28 14.06
C ASN A 243 -5.43 8.20 12.97
N ILE A 244 -5.41 8.63 11.70
CA ILE A 244 -5.36 7.69 10.55
C ILE A 244 -3.91 7.24 10.37
N GLU A 245 -3.64 5.98 10.72
CA GLU A 245 -2.32 5.35 10.66
C GLU A 245 -1.98 4.88 9.24
N ALA A 246 -2.96 4.37 8.50
CA ALA A 246 -2.77 3.87 7.15
C ALA A 246 -4.02 4.04 6.29
N VAL A 247 -3.83 4.47 5.05
CA VAL A 247 -4.85 4.52 4.00
C VAL A 247 -4.44 3.61 2.84
N LEU A 248 -5.32 2.67 2.50
CA LEU A 248 -5.15 1.73 1.39
C LEU A 248 -6.13 2.12 0.27
N ASN A 249 -5.69 2.93 -0.67
CA ASN A 249 -6.49 3.32 -1.83
C ASN A 249 -6.38 2.29 -2.94
N ASN A 250 -7.52 1.82 -3.43
CA ASN A 250 -7.62 0.89 -4.55
C ASN A 250 -8.29 1.61 -5.71
N ASP A 251 -7.60 1.67 -6.84
CA ASP A 251 -8.05 2.40 -8.00
C ASP A 251 -7.44 1.75 -9.25
N ILE A 252 -8.29 1.24 -10.15
CA ILE A 252 -7.96 0.39 -11.28
C ILE A 252 -7.29 -0.91 -10.81
N VAL A 253 -8.04 -1.72 -10.09
CA VAL A 253 -7.59 -3.03 -9.57
C VAL A 253 -8.38 -4.21 -10.17
N GLY A 254 -8.94 -4.02 -11.34
CA GLY A 254 -9.72 -5.03 -12.06
C GLY A 254 -8.89 -6.14 -12.68
N GLY A 255 -7.60 -5.93 -12.91
CA GLY A 255 -6.74 -6.90 -13.57
C GLY A 255 -7.17 -7.14 -15.01
N ASP A 256 -7.21 -6.09 -15.81
CA ASP A 256 -7.70 -6.10 -17.18
C ASP A 256 -7.26 -7.33 -17.97
N ARG A 257 -8.20 -7.99 -18.66
CA ARG A 257 -7.97 -9.25 -19.40
C ARG A 257 -7.29 -9.02 -20.75
N ASN A 258 -6.24 -8.23 -20.79
CA ASN A 258 -5.40 -8.08 -21.97
C ASN A 258 -4.18 -9.02 -21.91
N SER A 259 -3.58 -9.30 -23.08
CA SER A 259 -2.46 -10.24 -23.20
C SER A 259 -1.15 -9.79 -22.55
N GLN A 260 -1.07 -8.56 -22.09
CA GLN A 260 0.13 -7.96 -21.49
C GLN A 260 0.00 -7.74 -19.99
N GLN A 261 -1.17 -8.06 -19.43
CA GLN A 261 -1.42 -8.03 -18.00
C GLN A 261 -0.71 -9.18 -17.29
N ASP A 262 -0.13 -8.90 -16.13
CA ASP A 262 0.37 -9.93 -15.22
C ASP A 262 -0.56 -10.02 -13.99
N PRO A 263 -1.45 -11.02 -13.94
CA PRO A 263 -2.41 -11.17 -12.85
C PRO A 263 -1.76 -11.64 -11.53
N SER A 264 -0.45 -11.94 -11.53
CA SER A 264 0.30 -12.26 -10.31
C SER A 264 0.91 -11.03 -9.63
N VAL A 265 0.74 -9.83 -10.21
CA VAL A 265 1.36 -8.60 -9.74
C VAL A 265 0.31 -7.52 -9.46
N VAL A 266 0.43 -6.84 -8.32
CA VAL A 266 -0.24 -5.57 -8.03
C VAL A 266 0.81 -4.51 -7.71
N ARG A 267 0.71 -3.33 -8.31
CA ARG A 267 1.59 -2.20 -8.01
C ARG A 267 1.11 -1.48 -6.75
N VAL A 268 2.04 -1.12 -5.87
CA VAL A 268 1.77 -0.35 -4.65
C VAL A 268 2.60 0.93 -4.73
N PHE A 269 1.94 2.04 -5.07
CA PHE A 269 2.55 3.36 -5.11
C PHE A 269 2.58 3.98 -3.72
N SER A 270 3.66 4.70 -3.42
CA SER A 270 3.82 5.40 -2.15
C SER A 270 4.69 6.64 -2.30
N GLU A 271 4.33 7.74 -1.65
CA GLU A 271 5.17 8.94 -1.67
C GLU A 271 6.49 8.70 -0.92
N GLY A 272 7.56 9.34 -1.39
CA GLY A 272 8.88 9.27 -0.75
C GLY A 272 9.09 10.40 0.25
N VAL A 273 8.87 11.62 -0.22
CA VAL A 273 8.91 12.83 0.59
C VAL A 273 7.47 13.18 0.94
N PRO A 274 7.09 13.29 2.24
CA PRO A 274 5.72 13.60 2.61
C PRO A 274 5.24 14.91 2.00
N SER A 275 4.07 14.88 1.38
CA SER A 275 3.46 16.07 0.73
C SER A 275 3.17 17.19 1.72
N ALA A 276 2.93 16.87 2.99
CA ALA A 276 2.67 17.82 4.08
C ALA A 276 3.94 18.22 4.85
N ALA A 277 5.15 17.82 4.40
CA ALA A 277 6.39 18.09 5.12
C ALA A 277 6.73 19.59 5.15
N THR A 278 7.15 20.08 6.31
CA THR A 278 7.67 21.43 6.47
C THR A 278 9.07 21.59 5.86
N ASP A 279 9.49 22.82 5.60
CA ASP A 279 10.84 23.12 5.09
C ASP A 279 11.96 22.53 5.98
N THR A 280 11.74 22.48 7.29
CA THR A 280 12.68 21.90 8.25
C THR A 280 12.77 20.39 8.08
N GLU A 281 11.65 19.71 7.95
CA GLU A 281 11.59 18.27 7.70
C GLU A 281 12.19 17.93 6.32
N LEU A 282 11.92 18.73 5.29
CA LEU A 282 12.51 18.54 3.96
C LEU A 282 14.05 18.63 4.00
N LYS A 283 14.60 19.60 4.74
CA LYS A 283 16.06 19.71 4.93
C LYS A 283 16.62 18.49 5.67
N LEU A 284 15.90 18.01 6.70
CA LEU A 284 16.32 16.85 7.48
C LEU A 284 16.30 15.57 6.61
N ILE A 285 15.22 15.34 5.86
CA ILE A 285 15.08 14.20 4.93
C ILE A 285 16.28 14.17 3.96
N ARG A 286 16.62 15.30 3.33
CA ARG A 286 17.77 15.39 2.41
C ARG A 286 19.09 15.10 3.10
N ASN A 287 19.29 15.62 4.32
CA ASN A 287 20.54 15.43 5.06
C ASN A 287 20.75 13.99 5.52
N LEU A 288 19.67 13.23 5.70
CA LEU A 288 19.70 11.85 6.16
C LEU A 288 19.58 10.83 5.02
N GLY A 289 19.32 11.26 3.78
CA GLY A 289 19.00 10.36 2.66
C GLY A 289 17.67 9.62 2.88
N GLY A 290 16.71 10.28 3.55
CA GLY A 290 15.45 9.68 4.00
C GLY A 290 14.32 9.71 2.97
N GLU A 291 14.59 9.99 1.69
CA GLU A 291 13.58 10.11 0.64
C GLU A 291 12.83 8.79 0.36
N SER A 292 13.35 7.68 0.86
CA SER A 292 12.72 6.36 0.75
C SER A 292 12.11 5.86 2.06
N ASP A 293 11.95 6.72 3.07
CA ASP A 293 11.61 6.29 4.43
C ASP A 293 10.38 6.98 5.03
N SER A 294 9.55 7.61 4.19
CA SER A 294 8.28 8.20 4.63
C SER A 294 7.35 7.17 5.28
N PRO A 295 6.37 7.61 6.07
CA PRO A 295 5.32 6.74 6.61
C PRO A 295 4.59 5.93 5.52
N SER A 296 4.30 6.52 4.35
CA SER A 296 3.68 5.82 3.21
C SER A 296 4.58 4.70 2.67
N ARG A 297 5.91 4.89 2.64
CA ARG A 297 6.87 3.82 2.30
C ARG A 297 6.83 2.66 3.27
N GLN A 298 6.63 2.96 4.57
CA GLN A 298 6.51 1.89 5.58
C GLN A 298 5.23 1.07 5.39
N ILE A 299 4.11 1.70 5.02
CA ILE A 299 2.89 0.97 4.64
C ILE A 299 3.16 0.08 3.43
N ALA A 300 3.80 0.60 2.37
CA ALA A 300 4.10 -0.18 1.18
C ALA A 300 4.96 -1.42 1.48
N ARG A 301 6.00 -1.27 2.31
CA ARG A 301 6.83 -2.40 2.79
C ARG A 301 6.03 -3.40 3.61
N TYR A 302 5.15 -2.90 4.50
CA TYR A 302 4.27 -3.74 5.31
C TYR A 302 3.29 -4.54 4.45
N VAL A 303 2.71 -3.93 3.41
CA VAL A 303 1.89 -4.64 2.40
C VAL A 303 2.69 -5.75 1.72
N GLY A 304 3.97 -5.52 1.41
CA GLY A 304 4.87 -6.54 0.87
C GLY A 304 5.06 -7.72 1.83
N GLU A 305 5.29 -7.44 3.11
CA GLU A 305 5.44 -8.47 4.17
C GLU A 305 4.14 -9.28 4.35
N VAL A 306 3.00 -8.60 4.45
CA VAL A 306 1.67 -9.21 4.57
C VAL A 306 1.33 -10.06 3.33
N GLY A 307 1.64 -9.56 2.13
CA GLY A 307 1.42 -10.30 0.89
C GLY A 307 2.15 -11.63 0.86
N ARG A 308 3.41 -11.66 1.27
CA ARG A 308 4.19 -12.90 1.37
C ARG A 308 3.62 -13.88 2.40
N THR A 309 3.00 -13.38 3.46
CA THR A 309 2.45 -14.22 4.55
C THR A 309 1.08 -14.81 4.20
N TYR A 310 0.19 -14.01 3.57
CA TYR A 310 -1.22 -14.37 3.44
C TYR A 310 -1.72 -14.61 2.02
N VAL A 311 -1.07 -14.06 0.99
CA VAL A 311 -1.61 -14.05 -0.39
C VAL A 311 -0.61 -14.64 -1.37
N VAL A 312 -0.47 -15.96 -1.31
CA VAL A 312 0.37 -16.68 -2.26
C VAL A 312 -0.21 -16.53 -3.68
N GLY A 313 0.64 -16.11 -4.63
CA GLY A 313 0.25 -15.95 -6.03
C GLY A 313 -0.10 -14.51 -6.45
N LEU A 314 -0.14 -13.55 -5.51
CA LEU A 314 -0.19 -12.13 -5.82
C LEU A 314 1.02 -11.42 -5.18
N LYS A 315 1.89 -10.86 -6.01
CA LYS A 315 3.09 -10.14 -5.58
C LYS A 315 2.85 -8.63 -5.54
N PRO A 316 2.81 -8.00 -4.35
CA PRO A 316 2.89 -6.55 -4.26
C PRO A 316 4.24 -6.07 -4.80
N THR A 317 4.21 -5.22 -5.83
CA THR A 317 5.40 -4.59 -6.38
C THR A 317 5.46 -3.15 -5.89
N LEU A 318 6.48 -2.85 -5.08
CA LEU A 318 6.66 -1.53 -4.48
C LEU A 318 7.12 -0.55 -5.56
N VAL A 319 6.28 0.45 -5.85
CA VAL A 319 6.61 1.53 -6.77
C VAL A 319 6.92 2.78 -5.94
N PHE A 320 8.21 3.11 -5.83
CA PHE A 320 8.68 4.24 -5.05
C PHE A 320 8.49 5.56 -5.78
N ARG A 321 7.22 5.89 -6.00
CA ARG A 321 6.71 7.09 -6.63
C ARG A 321 5.34 7.40 -6.04
N LEU A 322 4.99 8.69 -5.93
CA LEU A 322 3.68 9.11 -5.42
C LEU A 322 2.54 8.46 -6.22
N ASP A 323 2.59 8.57 -7.56
CA ASP A 323 1.65 7.95 -8.50
C ASP A 323 2.31 7.79 -9.87
N ARG A 324 1.53 7.38 -10.88
CA ARG A 324 1.89 7.38 -12.31
C ARG A 324 2.32 8.78 -12.75
N TYR A 325 3.03 8.88 -13.87
CA TYR A 325 3.52 10.17 -14.37
C TYR A 325 2.39 11.19 -14.57
N LEU A 326 2.44 12.30 -13.82
CA LEU A 326 1.51 13.43 -13.90
C LEU A 326 0.03 13.03 -13.76
N ARG A 327 -0.23 11.92 -13.05
CA ARG A 327 -1.57 11.45 -12.69
C ARG A 327 -1.67 11.36 -11.17
N GLY A 328 -2.88 11.12 -10.67
CA GLY A 328 -3.14 11.05 -9.26
C GLY A 328 -4.20 10.01 -8.91
N GLY A 329 -4.68 10.06 -7.69
CA GLY A 329 -5.76 9.29 -7.13
C GLY A 329 -6.00 9.69 -5.68
N ASP A 330 -7.01 9.14 -5.05
CA ASP A 330 -7.54 9.57 -3.74
C ASP A 330 -6.54 9.54 -2.59
N HIS A 331 -5.51 8.66 -2.64
CA HIS A 331 -4.44 8.61 -1.64
C HIS A 331 -3.69 9.95 -1.50
N ILE A 332 -3.58 10.73 -2.58
CA ILE A 332 -2.90 12.03 -2.58
C ILE A 332 -3.59 13.02 -1.63
N SER A 333 -4.92 13.00 -1.60
CA SER A 333 -5.72 13.82 -0.68
C SER A 333 -5.33 13.61 0.78
N PHE A 334 -5.13 12.35 1.16
CA PHE A 334 -4.69 11.98 2.51
C PHE A 334 -3.23 12.36 2.76
N ASN A 335 -2.32 12.13 1.80
CA ASN A 335 -0.92 12.52 1.91
C ASN A 335 -0.77 14.04 2.12
N GLN A 336 -1.57 14.86 1.43
CA GLN A 336 -1.59 16.31 1.58
C GLN A 336 -2.04 16.78 2.96
N GLN A 337 -2.84 15.99 3.67
CA GLN A 337 -3.24 16.24 5.06
C GLN A 337 -2.26 15.64 6.08
N GLY A 338 -1.18 14.99 5.64
CA GLY A 338 -0.16 14.37 6.46
C GLY A 338 -0.49 12.96 6.93
N PHE A 339 -1.52 12.32 6.37
CA PHE A 339 -1.81 10.91 6.62
C PHE A 339 -1.00 10.03 5.68
N ALA A 340 -0.48 8.92 6.19
CA ALA A 340 0.21 7.94 5.37
C ALA A 340 -0.78 7.17 4.48
N ALA A 341 -0.54 7.19 3.17
CA ALA A 341 -1.42 6.57 2.19
C ALA A 341 -0.65 5.91 1.05
N VAL A 342 -1.18 4.81 0.54
CA VAL A 342 -0.67 4.10 -0.63
C VAL A 342 -1.78 3.84 -1.63
N ARG A 343 -1.42 3.71 -2.92
CA ARG A 343 -2.34 3.32 -3.98
C ARG A 343 -2.00 1.93 -4.51
N PHE A 344 -3.03 1.08 -4.58
CA PHE A 344 -3.00 -0.18 -5.32
C PHE A 344 -3.55 0.07 -6.72
N THR A 345 -2.88 -0.51 -7.72
CA THR A 345 -3.38 -0.52 -9.09
C THR A 345 -2.82 -1.74 -9.82
N GLU A 346 -3.53 -2.22 -10.84
CA GLU A 346 -3.10 -3.38 -11.62
C GLU A 346 -1.75 -3.17 -12.30
N TYR A 347 -1.11 -4.27 -12.73
CA TYR A 347 0.22 -4.21 -13.33
C TYR A 347 0.26 -3.36 -14.59
N ARG A 348 -0.75 -3.48 -15.46
CA ARG A 348 -0.81 -2.76 -16.73
C ARG A 348 -2.24 -2.34 -17.08
N GLU A 349 -2.48 -1.03 -17.03
CA GLU A 349 -3.73 -0.42 -17.44
C GLU A 349 -3.96 -0.55 -18.96
N ASP A 350 -5.21 -0.74 -19.39
CA ASP A 350 -5.58 -0.73 -20.82
C ASP A 350 -6.37 0.54 -21.16
N TYR A 351 -5.75 1.43 -21.91
CA TYR A 351 -6.35 2.73 -22.27
C TYR A 351 -7.41 2.65 -23.39
N HIS A 352 -7.64 1.48 -23.98
CA HIS A 352 -8.83 1.26 -24.80
C HIS A 352 -10.09 1.07 -23.93
N HIS A 353 -9.91 0.66 -22.69
CA HIS A 353 -11.00 0.45 -21.76
C HIS A 353 -11.18 1.67 -20.83
N GLN A 354 -10.15 2.15 -20.21
CA GLN A 354 -10.20 3.24 -19.24
C GLN A 354 -10.66 4.55 -19.88
N HIS A 355 -11.67 5.21 -19.28
CA HIS A 355 -12.20 6.53 -19.68
C HIS A 355 -12.68 6.57 -21.14
N GLN A 356 -13.23 5.48 -21.65
CA GLN A 356 -13.69 5.37 -23.02
C GLN A 356 -15.20 5.22 -23.12
N ASN A 357 -15.78 5.78 -24.20
CA ASN A 357 -17.14 5.43 -24.57
C ASN A 357 -17.20 3.99 -25.03
N VAL A 358 -18.25 3.27 -24.61
CA VAL A 358 -18.46 1.87 -25.03
C VAL A 358 -18.75 1.82 -26.53
N ARG A 359 -17.85 1.24 -27.31
CA ARG A 359 -17.97 1.09 -28.77
C ARG A 359 -17.04 0.01 -29.29
N THR A 360 -17.29 -0.42 -30.51
CA THR A 360 -16.32 -1.17 -31.31
C THR A 360 -15.92 -0.31 -32.50
N GLU A 361 -14.63 -0.10 -32.69
CA GLU A 361 -14.09 0.71 -33.78
C GLU A 361 -12.87 0.01 -34.39
N ASN A 362 -12.89 -0.21 -35.70
CA ASN A 362 -11.83 -0.92 -36.43
C ASN A 362 -11.47 -2.29 -35.83
N GLY A 363 -12.44 -3.00 -35.27
CA GLY A 363 -12.26 -4.30 -34.63
C GLY A 363 -11.69 -4.26 -33.23
N ILE A 364 -11.46 -3.07 -32.67
CA ILE A 364 -11.03 -2.86 -31.28
C ILE A 364 -12.26 -2.54 -30.44
N GLU A 365 -12.39 -3.22 -29.32
CA GLU A 365 -13.43 -2.93 -28.34
C GLU A 365 -12.95 -1.87 -27.35
N TYR A 366 -13.79 -0.86 -27.10
CA TYR A 366 -13.55 0.24 -26.18
C TYR A 366 -14.59 0.23 -25.07
N GLY A 367 -14.22 0.82 -23.93
CA GLY A 367 -15.11 1.01 -22.79
C GLY A 367 -14.82 0.08 -21.63
N ASP A 368 -15.01 0.59 -20.44
CA ASP A 368 -14.69 -0.07 -19.17
C ASP A 368 -15.88 -0.93 -18.70
N VAL A 369 -15.99 -2.13 -19.23
CA VAL A 369 -17.11 -3.05 -18.98
C VAL A 369 -16.64 -4.31 -18.23
N PRO A 370 -17.54 -5.00 -17.47
CA PRO A 370 -17.20 -6.14 -16.60
C PRO A 370 -16.53 -7.33 -17.31
N LYS A 371 -16.75 -7.51 -18.62
CA LYS A 371 -16.13 -8.62 -19.37
C LYS A 371 -14.59 -8.57 -19.40
N PHE A 372 -14.00 -7.38 -19.21
CA PHE A 372 -12.56 -7.19 -19.18
C PHE A 372 -11.98 -7.35 -17.78
N VAL A 373 -12.79 -7.40 -16.74
CA VAL A 373 -12.35 -7.56 -15.35
C VAL A 373 -12.02 -9.01 -15.03
N ASN A 374 -10.88 -9.23 -14.39
CA ASN A 374 -10.49 -10.51 -13.81
C ASN A 374 -10.91 -10.55 -12.33
N PHE A 375 -12.07 -11.11 -12.05
CA PHE A 375 -12.65 -11.12 -10.70
C PHE A 375 -11.82 -11.93 -9.68
N ASP A 376 -11.05 -12.92 -10.12
CA ASP A 376 -10.13 -13.67 -9.24
C ASP A 376 -8.93 -12.78 -8.84
N TYR A 377 -8.47 -11.93 -9.74
CA TYR A 377 -7.46 -10.93 -9.45
C TYR A 377 -7.97 -9.93 -8.42
N VAL A 378 -9.17 -9.34 -8.61
CA VAL A 378 -9.79 -8.43 -7.63
C VAL A 378 -9.97 -9.11 -6.28
N ALA A 379 -10.32 -10.40 -6.26
CA ALA A 379 -10.41 -11.16 -5.01
C ALA A 379 -9.05 -11.31 -4.32
N ASN A 380 -7.96 -11.48 -5.05
CA ASN A 380 -6.62 -11.53 -4.48
C ASN A 380 -6.18 -10.15 -3.95
N VAL A 381 -6.48 -9.06 -4.67
CA VAL A 381 -6.28 -7.69 -4.17
C VAL A 381 -7.10 -7.44 -2.91
N SER A 382 -8.36 -7.89 -2.87
CA SER A 382 -9.22 -7.81 -1.69
C SER A 382 -8.64 -8.59 -0.51
N ARG A 383 -8.06 -9.79 -0.73
CA ARG A 383 -7.36 -10.56 0.31
C ARG A 383 -6.16 -9.81 0.86
N LEU A 384 -5.37 -9.19 -0.01
CA LEU A 384 -4.20 -8.41 0.38
C LEU A 384 -4.59 -7.19 1.22
N ASN A 385 -5.61 -6.44 0.79
CA ASN A 385 -6.16 -5.31 1.55
C ASN A 385 -6.72 -5.77 2.90
N ALA A 386 -7.57 -6.80 2.91
CA ALA A 386 -8.17 -7.32 4.15
C ALA A 386 -7.11 -7.86 5.12
N ALA A 387 -6.07 -8.56 4.64
CA ALA A 387 -4.96 -9.03 5.46
C ALA A 387 -4.18 -7.87 6.06
N THR A 388 -3.89 -6.82 5.27
CA THR A 388 -3.17 -5.63 5.73
C THR A 388 -3.96 -4.86 6.78
N LEU A 389 -5.25 -4.59 6.52
CA LEU A 389 -6.15 -3.95 7.49
C LEU A 389 -6.24 -4.73 8.80
N ALA A 390 -6.47 -6.04 8.70
CA ALA A 390 -6.60 -6.91 9.87
C ALA A 390 -5.32 -6.99 10.68
N SER A 391 -4.16 -7.12 10.01
CA SER A 391 -2.85 -7.18 10.68
C SER A 391 -2.52 -5.87 11.39
N LEU A 392 -2.73 -4.71 10.75
CA LEU A 392 -2.52 -3.39 11.36
C LEU A 392 -3.49 -3.11 12.50
N ALA A 393 -4.77 -3.47 12.33
CA ALA A 393 -5.79 -3.24 13.36
C ALA A 393 -5.61 -4.18 14.57
N SER A 394 -4.98 -5.34 14.41
CA SER A 394 -4.62 -6.26 15.49
C SER A 394 -3.34 -5.85 16.21
N ALA A 395 -2.41 -5.20 15.53
CA ALA A 395 -1.09 -4.84 16.04
C ALA A 395 -1.16 -3.83 17.20
N PRO A 396 -0.14 -3.79 18.08
CA PRO A 396 0.04 -2.70 19.03
C PRO A 396 0.32 -1.37 18.27
N ALA A 397 0.20 -0.24 18.94
CA ALA A 397 0.64 1.03 18.38
C ALA A 397 2.16 1.01 18.11
N PRO A 398 2.66 1.73 17.10
CA PRO A 398 4.10 1.90 16.90
C PRO A 398 4.78 2.54 18.12
N PRO A 399 6.09 2.30 18.35
CA PRO A 399 6.87 3.04 19.36
C PRO A 399 6.91 4.53 19.01
N ASP A 400 6.97 5.38 20.03
CA ASP A 400 7.07 6.83 19.86
C ASP A 400 8.51 7.32 19.99
N LYS A 401 8.80 8.48 19.42
CA LYS A 401 10.07 9.21 19.51
C LYS A 401 11.31 8.32 19.30
N VAL A 402 11.27 7.46 18.29
CA VAL A 402 12.43 6.62 17.97
C VAL A 402 13.61 7.51 17.56
N ARG A 403 14.77 7.30 18.20
CA ARG A 403 15.99 8.08 18.03
C ARG A 403 17.19 7.18 17.75
N LEU A 404 18.12 7.70 16.98
CA LEU A 404 19.45 7.14 16.77
C LEU A 404 20.47 8.08 17.41
N VAL A 405 21.23 7.56 18.38
CA VAL A 405 22.27 8.36 19.07
C VAL A 405 23.41 8.64 18.09
N THR A 406 23.69 9.93 17.88
CA THR A 406 24.71 10.40 16.93
C THR A 406 25.78 11.27 17.55
N LYS A 407 25.72 11.49 18.86
CA LYS A 407 26.66 12.34 19.60
C LYS A 407 28.06 11.73 19.65
N GLU A 408 28.14 10.44 19.92
CA GLU A 408 29.38 9.68 19.94
C GLU A 408 29.73 9.18 18.55
N LEU A 409 31.01 9.36 18.16
CA LEU A 409 31.55 8.83 16.91
C LEU A 409 32.04 7.39 17.12
N GLU A 410 31.11 6.45 17.02
CA GLU A 410 31.38 5.02 17.17
C GLU A 410 30.74 4.20 16.05
N ASN A 411 31.26 3.01 15.81
CA ASN A 411 30.77 2.09 14.79
C ASN A 411 29.51 1.33 15.20
N ASP A 412 29.24 1.26 16.51
CA ASP A 412 28.01 0.67 17.01
C ASP A 412 26.85 1.69 16.88
N SER A 413 25.63 1.20 16.76
CA SER A 413 24.47 2.05 16.70
C SER A 413 23.55 1.84 17.90
N THR A 414 23.32 2.91 18.65
CA THR A 414 22.41 2.93 19.78
C THR A 414 21.09 3.58 19.36
N LEU A 415 19.99 2.83 19.53
CA LEU A 415 18.63 3.29 19.32
C LEU A 415 17.92 3.45 20.67
N THR A 416 17.09 4.48 20.77
CA THR A 416 16.22 4.76 21.91
C THR A 416 14.81 5.06 21.42
N TRP A 417 13.79 4.80 22.24
CA TRP A 417 12.39 5.12 21.91
C TRP A 417 11.54 5.26 23.18
N GLU A 418 10.42 5.93 23.05
CA GLU A 418 9.38 5.89 24.08
C GLU A 418 8.48 4.66 23.86
N PRO A 419 7.95 4.05 24.93
CA PRO A 419 7.06 2.91 24.81
C PRO A 419 5.85 3.23 23.94
N SER A 420 5.41 2.23 23.18
CA SER A 420 4.15 2.30 22.43
C SER A 420 2.99 2.63 23.37
N PRO A 421 2.03 3.46 22.95
CA PRO A 421 0.83 3.74 23.72
C PRO A 421 0.02 2.47 24.01
N GLY A 422 -0.56 2.40 25.22
CA GLY A 422 -1.38 1.27 25.64
C GLY A 422 -0.58 0.07 26.17
N SER A 423 -1.27 -1.00 26.53
CA SER A 423 -0.71 -2.17 27.24
C SER A 423 -0.48 -3.40 26.34
N ARG A 424 -0.67 -3.28 25.04
CA ARG A 424 -0.61 -4.43 24.11
C ARG A 424 0.80 -4.84 23.68
N THR A 425 1.77 -3.95 23.82
CA THR A 425 3.16 -4.24 23.43
C THR A 425 3.80 -5.23 24.40
N ASP A 426 4.30 -6.36 23.87
CA ASP A 426 5.04 -7.37 24.61
C ASP A 426 6.55 -7.22 24.41
N ALA A 427 6.97 -6.86 23.21
CA ALA A 427 8.37 -6.71 22.84
C ALA A 427 8.54 -5.71 21.68
N TYR A 428 9.81 -5.44 21.38
CA TYR A 428 10.20 -4.64 20.19
C TYR A 428 11.13 -5.44 19.29
N GLU A 429 11.12 -5.09 18.02
CA GLU A 429 12.07 -5.55 17.01
C GLU A 429 12.79 -4.35 16.41
N VAL A 430 14.11 -4.46 16.24
CA VAL A 430 14.90 -3.55 15.43
C VAL A 430 15.06 -4.16 14.04
N LEU A 431 14.75 -3.36 13.03
CA LEU A 431 14.91 -3.71 11.63
C LEU A 431 16.04 -2.89 11.04
N TRP A 432 16.72 -3.45 10.03
CA TRP A 432 17.64 -2.65 9.20
C TRP A 432 17.71 -3.20 7.78
N ARG A 433 18.17 -2.35 6.89
CA ARG A 433 18.37 -2.64 5.47
C ARG A 433 19.55 -1.84 4.93
N ALA A 434 20.15 -2.30 3.84
CA ALA A 434 21.07 -1.47 3.07
C ALA A 434 20.35 -0.18 2.60
N THR A 435 21.08 0.92 2.48
CA THR A 435 20.51 2.20 2.05
C THR A 435 19.88 2.15 0.65
N THR A 436 20.30 1.19 -0.18
CA THR A 436 19.78 0.95 -1.53
C THR A 436 18.67 -0.09 -1.63
N SER A 437 18.39 -0.82 -0.55
CA SER A 437 17.35 -1.85 -0.54
C SER A 437 15.94 -1.24 -0.43
N ALA A 438 15.02 -1.80 -1.20
CA ALA A 438 13.62 -1.37 -1.15
C ALA A 438 12.89 -1.88 0.11
N GLU A 439 13.21 -3.08 0.58
CA GLU A 439 12.55 -3.78 1.67
C GLU A 439 13.48 -3.90 2.89
N TRP A 440 12.89 -4.12 4.06
CA TRP A 440 13.65 -4.49 5.25
C TRP A 440 14.30 -5.87 5.05
N GLU A 441 15.59 -6.01 5.36
CA GLU A 441 16.39 -7.21 5.09
C GLU A 441 16.67 -8.01 6.36
N HIS A 442 16.71 -7.33 7.49
CA HIS A 442 17.07 -7.93 8.76
C HIS A 442 16.10 -7.51 9.86
N THR A 443 15.89 -8.41 10.82
CA THR A 443 15.07 -8.16 12.01
C THR A 443 15.74 -8.81 13.21
N GLN A 444 15.88 -8.05 14.28
CA GLN A 444 16.38 -8.54 15.57
C GLN A 444 15.37 -8.25 16.67
N PRO A 445 14.79 -9.29 17.31
CA PRO A 445 14.03 -9.12 18.55
C PRO A 445 14.93 -8.58 19.66
N VAL A 446 14.47 -7.59 20.40
CA VAL A 446 15.23 -6.96 21.50
C VAL A 446 14.51 -7.04 22.85
N GLY A 447 13.34 -7.70 22.89
CA GLY A 447 12.52 -7.81 24.09
C GLY A 447 11.80 -6.52 24.45
N ASN A 448 11.27 -6.44 25.67
CA ASN A 448 10.54 -5.27 26.16
C ASN A 448 11.52 -4.23 26.76
N VAL A 449 12.25 -3.57 25.89
CA VAL A 449 13.23 -2.52 26.24
C VAL A 449 12.94 -1.24 25.45
N THR A 450 13.49 -0.12 25.91
CA THR A 450 13.35 1.19 25.23
C THR A 450 14.69 1.73 24.74
N LYS A 451 15.73 0.90 24.80
CA LYS A 451 17.08 1.19 24.31
C LYS A 451 17.80 -0.10 23.93
N THR A 452 18.54 -0.06 22.85
CA THR A 452 19.44 -1.16 22.44
C THR A 452 20.63 -0.62 21.67
N THR A 453 21.73 -1.36 21.70
CA THR A 453 22.93 -1.08 20.91
C THR A 453 23.25 -2.28 20.03
N LEU A 454 23.50 -2.05 18.76
CA LEU A 454 23.83 -3.08 17.78
C LEU A 454 25.23 -2.84 17.22
N PRO A 455 26.05 -3.89 16.99
CA PRO A 455 27.38 -3.78 16.41
C PRO A 455 27.29 -3.59 14.88
N ILE A 456 26.56 -2.55 14.44
CA ILE A 456 26.29 -2.23 13.04
C ILE A 456 26.45 -0.72 12.88
N SER A 457 27.26 -0.27 11.91
CA SER A 457 27.45 1.16 11.69
C SER A 457 26.19 1.80 11.11
N LYS A 458 25.75 2.87 11.78
CA LYS A 458 24.64 3.73 11.37
C LYS A 458 24.85 4.39 10.00
N ASP A 459 26.07 4.49 9.54
CA ASP A 459 26.39 5.11 8.26
C ASP A 459 26.15 4.16 7.06
N ASN A 460 26.04 2.86 7.32
CA ASN A 460 25.94 1.84 6.26
C ASN A 460 24.49 1.36 6.02
N VAL A 461 23.59 1.60 6.95
CA VAL A 461 22.22 1.04 6.92
C VAL A 461 21.15 2.05 7.35
N ILE A 462 19.94 1.77 6.99
CA ILE A 462 18.76 2.44 7.56
C ILE A 462 18.16 1.52 8.62
N PHE A 463 17.89 2.08 9.81
CA PHE A 463 17.23 1.38 10.91
C PHE A 463 15.76 1.74 11.02
N ALA A 464 15.00 0.85 11.67
CA ALA A 464 13.66 1.15 12.21
C ALA A 464 13.40 0.31 13.46
N VAL A 465 12.40 0.74 14.25
CA VAL A 465 11.90 0.01 15.41
C VAL A 465 10.41 -0.22 15.25
N ARG A 466 9.93 -1.41 15.60
CA ARG A 466 8.50 -1.73 15.64
C ARG A 466 8.13 -2.47 16.92
N ALA A 467 6.89 -2.31 17.34
CA ALA A 467 6.31 -3.03 18.47
C ALA A 467 5.72 -4.38 18.02
N VAL A 468 5.73 -5.34 18.91
CA VAL A 468 5.19 -6.69 18.72
C VAL A 468 4.34 -7.05 19.93
N ASP A 469 3.15 -7.65 19.72
CA ASP A 469 2.33 -8.20 20.80
C ASP A 469 2.62 -9.70 21.05
N LYS A 470 1.94 -10.28 22.05
CA LYS A 470 2.08 -11.69 22.43
C LYS A 470 1.67 -12.68 21.35
N GLU A 471 0.75 -12.26 20.49
CA GLU A 471 0.24 -13.02 19.36
C GLU A 471 1.16 -12.93 18.14
N GLY A 472 2.17 -12.05 18.18
CA GLY A 472 3.13 -11.83 17.11
C GLY A 472 2.68 -10.81 16.06
N HIS A 473 1.61 -10.02 16.32
CA HIS A 473 1.23 -8.91 15.46
C HIS A 473 2.25 -7.79 15.59
N ARG A 474 2.61 -7.19 14.47
CA ARG A 474 3.65 -6.19 14.34
C ARG A 474 3.09 -4.85 13.92
N SER A 475 3.49 -3.77 14.61
CA SER A 475 3.17 -2.41 14.20
C SER A 475 3.90 -2.02 12.92
N LEU A 476 3.51 -0.89 12.32
CA LEU A 476 4.36 -0.24 11.33
C LEU A 476 5.72 0.11 11.95
N PRO A 477 6.82 -0.05 11.19
CA PRO A 477 8.15 0.34 11.65
C PRO A 477 8.30 1.87 11.64
N VAL A 478 8.99 2.39 12.66
CA VAL A 478 9.33 3.81 12.80
C VAL A 478 10.82 4.01 12.56
N VAL A 479 11.16 4.79 11.56
CA VAL A 479 12.55 5.14 11.23
C VAL A 479 13.05 6.19 12.22
N PRO A 480 14.23 6.00 12.85
CA PRO A 480 14.73 6.90 13.88
C PRO A 480 15.16 8.26 13.32
N LEU A 481 14.93 9.31 14.10
CA LEU A 481 15.56 10.62 13.89
C LEU A 481 16.87 10.70 14.68
N PRO A 482 17.86 11.49 14.22
CA PRO A 482 19.12 11.64 14.95
C PRO A 482 18.91 12.34 16.29
N GLU A 483 19.57 11.83 17.35
CA GLU A 483 19.68 12.46 18.65
C GLU A 483 21.11 12.97 18.83
N ARG A 484 21.26 14.29 19.08
CA ARG A 484 22.54 14.99 19.28
C ARG A 484 22.78 15.32 20.73
#